data_2ff8150600a62d03e72888056aeb2273
#
_entry.id   2ff8150600a62d03e72888056aeb2273
#
_cell.length_a   1.000
_cell.length_b   1.000
_cell.length_c   1.000
_cell.angle_alpha   90.00
_cell.angle_beta   90.00
_cell.angle_gamma   90.00
#
_symmetry.space_group_name_H-M   'P 1'
#
loop_
_entity.id
_entity.type
_entity.pdbx_description
1 polymer ?
#
loop_
_entity_poly.entity_id
_entity_poly.type
_entity_poly.pdbx_seq_one_letter_code
_entity_poly.pdbx_strand_id
1 'polypeptide(L)'
;HPRAGVIVAGMYLYQNRPDDRICTVSAERSDCSVTLPDGSVIRLTRSSQLNYPASFDDGNRTVHLTGEAFFEVSKRNGAPFTVTTVHDAEVVVRGTKFNLKAYDDSSDVETVLVEGAVDFRAADHVVALHPGQKVSYNPTDNDLTLQTVNVEAELAARLRTFRHVDLAQIAGVIEDFYGIGVAFRSEALKNISSPERSTSTCRSTISSKC
;
A
#
# COMPACT_ATOMS: atom_id res chain seq x y z
N HIS A 1 23.14 -45.73 11.12
CA HIS A 1 21.68 -45.46 11.09
C HIS A 1 21.38 -44.13 10.34
N PRO A 2 21.13 -44.13 9.02
CA PRO A 2 20.86 -42.90 8.27
C PRO A 2 19.36 -42.44 8.32
N ARG A 3 18.49 -43.17 8.99
CA ARG A 3 17.04 -42.90 8.95
C ARG A 3 16.55 -41.75 9.87
N ALA A 4 17.24 -41.48 10.96
CA ALA A 4 16.83 -40.42 11.90
C ALA A 4 17.05 -39.00 11.35
N GLY A 5 18.13 -38.78 10.60
CA GLY A 5 18.43 -37.47 10.01
C GLY A 5 17.44 -37.02 8.93
N VAL A 6 16.91 -37.97 8.15
CA VAL A 6 15.93 -37.67 7.09
C VAL A 6 14.57 -37.30 7.68
N ILE A 7 14.17 -37.93 8.79
CA ILE A 7 12.91 -37.64 9.47
C ILE A 7 12.96 -36.26 10.13
N VAL A 8 14.06 -35.91 10.78
CA VAL A 8 14.25 -34.58 11.41
C VAL A 8 14.29 -33.47 10.36
N ALA A 9 15.01 -33.68 9.27
CA ALA A 9 15.06 -32.72 8.15
C ALA A 9 13.70 -32.55 7.47
N GLY A 10 12.96 -33.66 7.26
CA GLY A 10 11.62 -33.64 6.71
C GLY A 10 10.61 -32.91 7.64
N MET A 11 10.73 -33.10 8.95
CA MET A 11 9.89 -32.45 9.94
C MET A 11 10.21 -30.93 10.07
N TYR A 12 11.48 -30.56 9.96
CA TYR A 12 11.93 -29.16 9.92
C TYR A 12 11.42 -28.44 8.68
N LEU A 13 11.50 -29.07 7.50
CA LEU A 13 10.98 -28.54 6.24
C LEU A 13 9.45 -28.46 6.23
N TYR A 14 8.77 -29.39 6.90
CA TYR A 14 7.31 -29.35 7.01
C TYR A 14 6.82 -28.23 7.95
N GLN A 15 7.54 -27.94 9.03
CA GLN A 15 7.23 -26.88 9.98
C GLN A 15 7.56 -25.47 9.45
N ASN A 16 8.47 -25.36 8.49
CA ASN A 16 8.88 -24.10 7.85
C ASN A 16 8.26 -23.87 6.47
N ARG A 17 7.13 -24.52 6.17
CA ARG A 17 6.41 -24.16 4.92
C ARG A 17 5.86 -22.75 5.04
N PRO A 18 6.07 -21.89 4.02
CA PRO A 18 5.41 -20.59 3.96
C PRO A 18 3.90 -20.79 4.10
N ASP A 19 3.26 -19.88 4.78
CA ASP A 19 1.80 -19.86 4.90
C ASP A 19 1.21 -19.28 3.61
N ASP A 20 0.85 -20.14 2.67
CA ASP A 20 0.28 -19.78 1.35
C ASP A 20 -1.14 -19.18 1.44
N ARG A 21 -1.66 -18.97 2.66
CA ARG A 21 -2.98 -18.35 2.82
C ARG A 21 -2.95 -16.91 2.38
N ILE A 22 -3.95 -16.51 1.62
CA ILE A 22 -4.15 -15.12 1.21
C ILE A 22 -5.08 -14.42 2.20
N CYS A 23 -4.61 -13.30 2.71
CA CYS A 23 -5.38 -12.38 3.52
C CYS A 23 -5.98 -11.31 2.60
N THR A 24 -7.25 -10.98 2.80
CA THR A 24 -7.95 -9.92 2.09
C THR A 24 -8.37 -8.87 3.10
N VAL A 25 -8.04 -7.62 2.81
CA VAL A 25 -8.48 -6.43 3.57
C VAL A 25 -9.25 -5.52 2.64
N SER A 26 -10.47 -5.14 3.04
CA SER A 26 -11.36 -4.30 2.24
C SER A 26 -11.77 -3.06 3.03
N ALA A 27 -11.64 -1.90 2.41
CA ALA A 27 -12.09 -0.59 2.88
C ALA A 27 -13.44 -0.24 2.23
N GLU A 28 -14.52 -0.93 2.61
CA GLU A 28 -15.83 -0.81 1.93
C GLU A 28 -16.50 0.55 2.15
N ARG A 29 -16.51 1.06 3.37
CA ARG A 29 -17.29 2.26 3.77
C ARG A 29 -16.44 3.43 4.22
N SER A 30 -15.24 3.16 4.70
CA SER A 30 -14.29 4.15 5.21
C SER A 30 -12.88 3.70 4.96
N ASP A 31 -11.97 4.63 4.96
CA ASP A 31 -10.56 4.36 4.86
C ASP A 31 -10.10 3.49 6.04
N CYS A 32 -9.13 2.64 5.78
CA CYS A 32 -8.57 1.80 6.81
C CYS A 32 -7.06 1.60 6.63
N SER A 33 -6.39 1.21 7.70
CA SER A 33 -4.96 0.94 7.71
C SER A 33 -4.68 -0.50 8.08
N VAL A 34 -3.72 -1.12 7.40
CA VAL A 34 -3.24 -2.47 7.69
C VAL A 34 -1.73 -2.46 7.77
N THR A 35 -1.19 -3.19 8.77
CA THR A 35 0.25 -3.47 8.86
C THR A 35 0.50 -4.89 8.36
N LEU A 36 1.36 -5.00 7.36
CA LEU A 36 1.73 -6.27 6.74
C LEU A 36 2.78 -7.03 7.56
N PRO A 37 3.00 -8.33 7.28
CA PRO A 37 3.96 -9.17 8.02
C PRO A 37 5.41 -8.67 8.01
N ASP A 38 5.79 -7.86 7.01
CA ASP A 38 7.12 -7.26 6.89
C ASP A 38 7.26 -5.91 7.62
N GLY A 39 6.19 -5.43 8.28
CA GLY A 39 6.12 -4.15 8.95
C GLY A 39 5.77 -2.98 8.01
N SER A 40 5.48 -3.24 6.73
CA SER A 40 4.95 -2.21 5.82
C SER A 40 3.55 -1.78 6.25
N VAL A 41 3.25 -0.50 6.15
CA VAL A 41 1.94 0.07 6.50
C VAL A 41 1.24 0.53 5.23
N ILE A 42 0.02 0.04 5.02
CA ILE A 42 -0.79 0.37 3.86
C ILE A 42 -2.07 1.04 4.34
N ARG A 43 -2.37 2.23 3.82
CA ARG A 43 -3.62 2.96 4.07
C ARG A 43 -4.49 2.88 2.83
N LEU A 44 -5.55 2.08 2.94
CA LEU A 44 -6.54 1.89 1.88
C LEU A 44 -7.58 3.00 1.94
N THR A 45 -7.88 3.61 0.81
CA THR A 45 -9.04 4.51 0.69
C THR A 45 -10.33 3.70 0.57
N ARG A 46 -11.47 4.37 0.77
CA ARG A 46 -12.78 3.74 0.58
C ARG A 46 -12.91 3.09 -0.80
N SER A 47 -13.66 2.00 -0.87
CA SER A 47 -13.88 1.18 -2.07
C SER A 47 -12.59 0.55 -2.62
N SER A 48 -11.65 0.26 -1.73
CA SER A 48 -10.37 -0.39 -2.10
C SER A 48 -10.19 -1.71 -1.38
N GLN A 49 -9.45 -2.61 -2.01
CA GLN A 49 -9.14 -3.94 -1.51
C GLN A 49 -7.67 -4.27 -1.71
N LEU A 50 -7.07 -4.88 -0.70
CA LEU A 50 -5.71 -5.40 -0.74
C LEU A 50 -5.70 -6.90 -0.45
N ASN A 51 -5.09 -7.68 -1.33
CA ASN A 51 -4.81 -9.09 -1.14
C ASN A 51 -3.31 -9.29 -0.92
N TYR A 52 -2.93 -10.03 0.11
CA TYR A 52 -1.54 -10.29 0.45
C TYR A 52 -1.37 -11.66 1.12
N PRO A 53 -0.23 -12.34 0.98
CA PRO A 53 0.02 -13.59 1.68
C PRO A 53 0.15 -13.39 3.19
N ALA A 54 -0.32 -14.36 3.98
CA ALA A 54 -0.25 -14.31 5.44
C ALA A 54 1.20 -14.26 5.98
N SER A 55 2.15 -14.73 5.18
CA SER A 55 3.59 -14.57 5.42
C SER A 55 4.31 -14.17 4.13
N PHE A 56 5.37 -13.38 4.24
CA PHE A 56 6.25 -13.08 3.13
C PHE A 56 7.50 -13.95 3.21
N ASP A 57 7.85 -14.57 2.09
CA ASP A 57 9.14 -15.24 1.92
C ASP A 57 10.26 -14.21 1.74
N ASP A 58 11.51 -14.61 2.02
CA ASP A 58 12.68 -13.73 1.95
C ASP A 58 12.92 -13.08 0.58
N GLY A 59 12.28 -13.55 -0.47
CA GLY A 59 12.41 -13.02 -1.84
C GLY A 59 11.12 -12.54 -2.48
N ASN A 60 9.95 -12.80 -1.87
CA ASN A 60 8.67 -12.50 -2.51
C ASN A 60 7.73 -11.75 -1.56
N ARG A 61 7.63 -10.44 -1.72
CA ARG A 61 6.70 -9.57 -1.02
C ARG A 61 5.70 -8.99 -2.03
N THR A 62 4.88 -9.86 -2.62
CA THR A 62 3.89 -9.45 -3.64
C THR A 62 2.52 -9.30 -3.01
N VAL A 63 1.87 -8.18 -3.30
CA VAL A 63 0.49 -7.88 -2.92
C VAL A 63 -0.31 -7.45 -4.14
N HIS A 64 -1.64 -7.59 -4.07
CA HIS A 64 -2.52 -7.17 -5.16
C HIS A 64 -3.49 -6.09 -4.65
N LEU A 65 -3.53 -4.95 -5.36
CA LEU A 65 -4.40 -3.81 -5.06
C LEU A 65 -5.50 -3.67 -6.11
N THR A 66 -6.73 -3.51 -5.64
CA THR A 66 -7.85 -2.94 -6.40
C THR A 66 -8.31 -1.68 -5.69
N GLY A 67 -8.34 -0.55 -6.37
CA GLY A 67 -8.70 0.74 -5.78
C GLY A 67 -7.49 1.65 -5.54
N GLU A 68 -7.47 2.37 -4.43
CA GLU A 68 -6.41 3.31 -4.12
C GLU A 68 -5.84 3.08 -2.71
N ALA A 69 -4.52 3.15 -2.61
CA ALA A 69 -3.84 3.04 -1.32
C ALA A 69 -2.55 3.88 -1.28
N PHE A 70 -2.22 4.34 -0.09
CA PHE A 70 -0.93 4.89 0.24
C PHE A 70 -0.08 3.81 0.90
N PHE A 71 1.13 3.61 0.38
CA PHE A 71 2.08 2.60 0.82
C PHE A 71 3.27 3.23 1.53
N GLU A 72 3.56 2.76 2.74
CA GLU A 72 4.81 2.99 3.45
C GLU A 72 5.55 1.65 3.57
N VAL A 73 6.38 1.35 2.58
CA VAL A 73 7.03 0.05 2.48
C VAL A 73 8.31 0.02 3.29
N SER A 74 8.43 -0.98 4.17
CA SER A 74 9.61 -1.21 5.00
C SER A 74 10.79 -1.70 4.18
N LYS A 75 11.99 -1.15 4.44
CA LYS A 75 13.24 -1.65 3.85
C LYS A 75 13.59 -3.03 4.43
N ARG A 76 13.84 -4.01 3.56
CA ARG A 76 14.28 -5.35 3.95
C ARG A 76 15.43 -5.83 3.07
N ASN A 77 16.67 -5.67 3.51
CA ASN A 77 17.89 -6.23 2.90
C ASN A 77 17.90 -6.21 1.36
N GLY A 78 17.31 -5.17 0.74
CA GLY A 78 17.22 -5.05 -0.71
C GLY A 78 16.14 -5.94 -1.38
N ALA A 79 15.42 -6.78 -0.64
CA ALA A 79 14.33 -7.58 -1.18
C ALA A 79 13.22 -6.69 -1.77
N PRO A 80 12.76 -6.96 -2.99
CA PRO A 80 11.72 -6.16 -3.62
C PRO A 80 10.37 -6.34 -2.93
N PHE A 81 9.54 -5.31 -2.99
CA PHE A 81 8.12 -5.34 -2.67
C PHE A 81 7.38 -4.99 -3.96
N THR A 82 6.45 -5.85 -4.38
CA THR A 82 5.73 -5.69 -5.64
C THR A 82 4.25 -5.50 -5.37
N VAL A 83 3.66 -4.45 -5.93
CA VAL A 83 2.21 -4.27 -5.98
C VAL A 83 1.74 -4.54 -7.39
N THR A 84 0.88 -5.54 -7.56
CA THR A 84 0.18 -5.81 -8.81
C THR A 84 -1.21 -5.18 -8.78
N THR A 85 -1.76 -4.84 -9.94
CA THR A 85 -3.07 -4.21 -10.08
C THR A 85 -4.00 -5.00 -11.01
N VAL A 86 -5.27 -4.62 -11.04
CA VAL A 86 -6.30 -5.21 -11.93
C VAL A 86 -6.04 -4.98 -13.42
N HIS A 87 -5.17 -4.03 -13.75
CA HIS A 87 -4.82 -3.68 -15.14
C HIS A 87 -3.42 -4.19 -15.54
N ASP A 88 -2.94 -5.26 -14.89
CA ASP A 88 -1.62 -5.87 -15.13
C ASP A 88 -0.44 -4.90 -15.02
N ALA A 89 -0.63 -3.77 -14.31
CA ALA A 89 0.46 -2.89 -13.95
C ALA A 89 1.12 -3.37 -12.65
N GLU A 90 2.43 -3.22 -12.58
CA GLU A 90 3.26 -3.57 -11.44
C GLU A 90 4.05 -2.36 -10.94
N VAL A 91 4.08 -2.20 -9.63
CA VAL A 91 4.91 -1.21 -8.92
C VAL A 91 5.91 -1.96 -8.07
N VAL A 92 7.20 -1.87 -8.40
CA VAL A 92 8.27 -2.56 -7.69
C VAL A 92 9.10 -1.55 -6.90
N VAL A 93 9.24 -1.79 -5.59
CA VAL A 93 9.94 -0.89 -4.66
C VAL A 93 10.86 -1.66 -3.68
N ARG A 94 11.74 -0.93 -2.96
CA ARG A 94 12.65 -1.54 -1.94
C ARG A 94 12.65 -0.81 -0.59
N GLY A 95 11.64 0.01 -0.35
CA GLY A 95 11.54 0.83 0.86
C GLY A 95 11.21 2.26 0.47
N THR A 96 9.93 2.54 0.25
CA THR A 96 9.43 3.64 -0.55
C THR A 96 8.10 4.09 0.01
N LYS A 97 7.84 5.41 -0.04
CA LYS A 97 6.52 5.97 0.21
C LYS A 97 5.91 6.43 -1.11
N PHE A 98 4.76 5.89 -1.46
CA PHE A 98 4.07 6.21 -2.70
C PHE A 98 2.57 6.01 -2.58
N ASN A 99 1.82 6.67 -3.44
CA ASN A 99 0.40 6.43 -3.63
C ASN A 99 0.18 5.67 -4.95
N LEU A 100 -0.70 4.69 -4.93
CA LEU A 100 -1.10 3.94 -6.11
C LEU A 100 -2.62 3.93 -6.21
N LYS A 101 -3.14 4.29 -7.40
CA LYS A 101 -4.55 4.27 -7.73
C LYS A 101 -4.78 3.36 -8.95
N ALA A 102 -5.61 2.35 -8.78
CA ALA A 102 -5.95 1.36 -9.81
C ALA A 102 -7.35 0.79 -9.52
N TYR A 103 -8.39 1.59 -9.77
CA TYR A 103 -9.77 1.14 -9.64
C TYR A 103 -10.18 0.31 -10.86
N ASP A 104 -11.01 -0.69 -10.66
CA ASP A 104 -11.50 -1.60 -11.69
C ASP A 104 -12.35 -0.87 -12.77
N ASP A 105 -13.07 0.17 -12.34
CA ASP A 105 -13.90 1.04 -13.19
C ASP A 105 -13.15 2.26 -13.76
N SER A 106 -11.86 2.42 -13.45
CA SER A 106 -11.03 3.52 -13.96
C SER A 106 -10.25 3.08 -15.19
N SER A 107 -10.17 3.97 -16.19
CA SER A 107 -9.30 3.76 -17.35
C SER A 107 -7.81 3.86 -17.03
N ASP A 108 -7.43 4.46 -15.89
CA ASP A 108 -6.04 4.83 -15.63
C ASP A 108 -5.51 4.22 -14.34
N VAL A 109 -4.25 3.76 -14.41
CA VAL A 109 -3.43 3.43 -13.24
C VAL A 109 -2.48 4.60 -12.98
N GLU A 110 -2.54 5.16 -11.77
CA GLU A 110 -1.70 6.30 -11.39
C GLU A 110 -0.81 5.96 -10.21
N THR A 111 0.46 6.32 -10.30
CA THR A 111 1.40 6.23 -9.17
C THR A 111 2.09 7.57 -8.95
N VAL A 112 2.09 8.04 -7.70
CA VAL A 112 2.82 9.24 -7.25
C VAL A 112 3.90 8.83 -6.27
N LEU A 113 5.14 9.14 -6.58
CA LEU A 113 6.27 8.84 -5.71
C LEU A 113 6.56 10.00 -4.76
N VAL A 114 6.58 9.69 -3.48
CA VAL A 114 6.86 10.62 -2.40
C VAL A 114 8.32 10.52 -1.94
N GLU A 115 8.76 9.32 -1.59
CA GLU A 115 10.10 9.05 -1.05
C GLU A 115 10.63 7.71 -1.58
N GLY A 116 11.91 7.65 -1.92
CA GLY A 116 12.56 6.43 -2.37
C GLY A 116 12.64 6.31 -3.89
N ALA A 117 12.38 5.13 -4.43
CA ALA A 117 12.38 4.84 -5.85
C ALA A 117 11.29 3.82 -6.20
N VAL A 118 10.69 4.00 -7.36
CA VAL A 118 9.66 3.11 -7.94
C VAL A 118 10.10 2.69 -9.33
N ASP A 119 10.05 1.38 -9.60
CA ASP A 119 10.05 0.84 -10.95
C ASP A 119 8.60 0.50 -11.32
N PHE A 120 8.00 1.31 -12.19
CA PHE A 120 6.65 1.08 -12.72
C PHE A 120 6.74 0.26 -13.99
N ARG A 121 5.92 -0.78 -14.10
CA ARG A 121 5.86 -1.68 -15.25
C ARG A 121 4.42 -1.87 -15.68
N ALA A 122 4.15 -1.73 -16.98
CA ALA A 122 2.84 -2.02 -17.56
C ALA A 122 3.03 -2.32 -19.05
N ALA A 123 2.49 -3.42 -19.54
CA ALA A 123 2.69 -3.92 -20.88
C ALA A 123 4.19 -3.95 -21.26
N ASP A 124 4.58 -3.18 -22.27
CA ASP A 124 5.97 -3.01 -22.74
C ASP A 124 6.69 -1.80 -22.12
N HIS A 125 6.00 -1.03 -21.27
CA HIS A 125 6.57 0.12 -20.58
C HIS A 125 7.30 -0.29 -19.30
N VAL A 126 8.50 0.26 -19.09
CA VAL A 126 9.26 0.18 -17.84
C VAL A 126 9.79 1.58 -17.54
N VAL A 127 9.32 2.18 -16.46
CA VAL A 127 9.67 3.56 -16.08
C VAL A 127 10.12 3.61 -14.63
N ALA A 128 11.29 4.20 -14.40
CA ALA A 128 11.78 4.50 -13.06
C ALA A 128 11.31 5.89 -12.63
N LEU A 129 10.65 6.00 -11.48
CA LEU A 129 10.21 7.27 -10.91
C LEU A 129 11.20 7.73 -9.84
N HIS A 130 11.35 9.06 -9.79
CA HIS A 130 12.02 9.79 -8.71
C HIS A 130 10.99 10.52 -7.84
N PRO A 131 11.33 10.89 -6.59
CA PRO A 131 10.46 11.67 -5.73
C PRO A 131 9.94 12.94 -6.43
N GLY A 132 8.65 13.21 -6.30
CA GLY A 132 7.98 14.32 -6.99
C GLY A 132 7.50 13.99 -8.40
N GLN A 133 7.58 12.73 -8.82
CA GLN A 133 7.05 12.30 -10.11
C GLN A 133 5.76 11.50 -9.97
N LYS A 134 4.92 11.63 -10.98
CA LYS A 134 3.68 10.88 -11.19
C LYS A 134 3.74 10.17 -12.53
N VAL A 135 3.41 8.91 -12.56
CA VAL A 135 3.10 8.17 -13.78
C VAL A 135 1.60 7.95 -13.87
N SER A 136 1.05 8.11 -15.05
CA SER A 136 -0.33 7.72 -15.42
C SER A 136 -0.26 6.80 -16.61
N TYR A 137 -0.85 5.63 -16.50
CA TYR A 137 -0.90 4.61 -17.54
C TYR A 137 -2.34 4.27 -17.89
N ASN A 138 -2.69 4.37 -19.16
CA ASN A 138 -3.99 3.95 -19.69
C ASN A 138 -3.84 2.59 -20.41
N PRO A 139 -4.39 1.50 -19.86
CA PRO A 139 -4.27 0.18 -20.45
C PRO A 139 -5.05 0.02 -21.75
N THR A 140 -6.07 0.85 -22.01
CA THR A 140 -6.89 0.79 -23.23
C THR A 140 -6.12 1.26 -24.46
N ASP A 141 -5.41 2.38 -24.30
CA ASP A 141 -4.67 3.02 -25.39
C ASP A 141 -3.17 2.65 -25.34
N ASN A 142 -2.75 1.90 -24.31
CA ASN A 142 -1.36 1.60 -24.01
C ASN A 142 -0.50 2.88 -23.92
N ASP A 143 -1.09 3.97 -23.41
CA ASP A 143 -0.43 5.26 -23.26
C ASP A 143 0.12 5.46 -21.85
N LEU A 144 1.35 5.94 -21.75
CA LEU A 144 2.02 6.21 -20.49
C LEU A 144 2.55 7.63 -20.45
N THR A 145 2.15 8.38 -19.45
CA THR A 145 2.59 9.77 -19.22
C THR A 145 3.36 9.85 -17.91
N LEU A 146 4.56 10.46 -17.96
CA LEU A 146 5.38 10.78 -16.79
C LEU A 146 5.40 12.30 -16.57
N GLN A 147 5.07 12.76 -15.37
CA GLN A 147 4.97 14.18 -15.03
C GLN A 147 5.70 14.46 -13.71
N THR A 148 6.27 15.68 -13.60
CA THR A 148 6.69 16.22 -12.30
C THR A 148 5.51 16.92 -11.66
N VAL A 149 5.20 16.57 -10.41
CA VAL A 149 4.03 17.08 -9.69
C VAL A 149 4.44 17.66 -8.33
N ASN A 150 3.62 18.60 -7.85
CA ASN A 150 3.70 18.96 -6.45
C ASN A 150 3.01 17.88 -5.62
N VAL A 151 3.83 17.07 -4.93
CA VAL A 151 3.34 15.93 -4.13
C VAL A 151 2.33 16.38 -3.07
N GLU A 152 2.56 17.54 -2.44
CA GLU A 152 1.65 18.11 -1.44
C GLU A 152 0.27 18.38 -2.03
N ALA A 153 0.23 19.00 -3.20
CA ALA A 153 -1.02 19.32 -3.89
C ALA A 153 -1.75 18.06 -4.35
N GLU A 154 -1.01 17.06 -4.85
CA GLU A 154 -1.56 15.77 -5.27
C GLU A 154 -2.15 14.99 -4.08
N LEU A 155 -1.40 14.89 -2.97
CA LEU A 155 -1.89 14.23 -1.76
C LEU A 155 -3.03 15.02 -1.11
N ALA A 156 -2.96 16.34 -1.06
CA ALA A 156 -4.04 17.18 -0.52
C ALA A 156 -5.32 17.10 -1.37
N ALA A 157 -5.22 17.01 -2.70
CA ALA A 157 -6.36 16.78 -3.56
C ALA A 157 -7.04 15.43 -3.25
N ARG A 158 -6.24 14.41 -2.94
CA ARG A 158 -6.70 13.07 -2.51
C ARG A 158 -7.24 13.09 -1.08
N LEU A 159 -6.60 13.83 -0.16
CA LEU A 159 -7.09 14.06 1.21
C LEU A 159 -8.43 14.81 1.25
N ARG A 160 -8.78 15.62 0.25
CA ARG A 160 -10.12 16.21 0.12
C ARG A 160 -11.22 15.15 -0.10
N THR A 161 -10.84 13.98 -0.56
CA THR A 161 -11.73 12.81 -0.64
C THR A 161 -11.90 12.15 0.74
N PHE A 162 -10.98 12.38 1.68
CA PHE A 162 -11.13 12.04 3.10
C PHE A 162 -12.12 13.00 3.79
N ARG A 163 -13.37 12.94 3.41
CA ARG A 163 -14.47 13.59 4.17
C ARG A 163 -14.63 12.84 5.47
N HIS A 164 -14.10 13.34 6.56
CA HIS A 164 -14.15 12.88 7.96
C HIS A 164 -12.80 12.48 8.57
N VAL A 165 -11.70 13.09 8.15
CA VAL A 165 -10.42 12.95 8.86
C VAL A 165 -10.35 14.03 9.94
N ASP A 166 -10.06 13.63 11.18
CA ASP A 166 -9.79 14.53 12.30
C ASP A 166 -8.55 15.39 11.99
N LEU A 167 -8.64 16.69 12.26
CA LEU A 167 -7.51 17.61 12.05
C LEU A 167 -6.23 17.17 12.78
N ALA A 168 -6.37 16.46 13.90
CA ALA A 168 -5.24 15.86 14.61
C ALA A 168 -4.55 14.74 13.79
N GLN A 169 -5.30 13.96 13.02
CA GLN A 169 -4.74 12.95 12.14
C GLN A 169 -4.03 13.57 10.92
N ILE A 170 -4.60 14.64 10.37
CA ILE A 170 -3.97 15.42 9.31
C ILE A 170 -2.66 16.04 9.80
N ALA A 171 -2.65 16.59 11.02
CA ALA A 171 -1.46 17.13 11.65
C ALA A 171 -0.39 16.05 11.85
N GLY A 172 -0.76 14.87 12.36
CA GLY A 172 0.15 13.74 12.52
C GLY A 172 0.79 13.29 11.19
N VAL A 173 0.01 13.24 10.11
CA VAL A 173 0.55 12.94 8.76
C VAL A 173 1.52 14.03 8.30
N ILE A 174 1.23 15.30 8.57
CA ILE A 174 2.11 16.43 8.23
C ILE A 174 3.38 16.39 9.10
N GLU A 175 3.26 16.14 10.41
CA GLU A 175 4.39 16.02 11.33
C GLU A 175 5.33 14.87 10.94
N ASP A 176 4.77 13.68 10.66
CA ASP A 176 5.53 12.51 10.24
C ASP A 176 6.20 12.69 8.88
N PHE A 177 5.55 13.48 8.00
CA PHE A 177 5.99 13.64 6.61
C PHE A 177 7.06 14.73 6.45
N TYR A 178 6.95 15.82 7.24
CA TYR A 178 7.84 16.99 7.10
C TYR A 178 8.84 17.14 8.25
N GLY A 179 8.72 16.33 9.31
CA GLY A 179 9.53 16.48 10.51
C GLY A 179 9.31 17.84 11.23
N ILE A 180 8.14 18.46 10.99
CA ILE A 180 7.73 19.76 11.57
C ILE A 180 6.60 19.53 12.55
N GLY A 181 6.71 20.08 13.78
CA GLY A 181 5.61 20.04 14.76
C GLY A 181 4.46 20.94 14.32
N VAL A 182 3.24 20.41 14.25
CA VAL A 182 2.01 21.16 13.99
C VAL A 182 1.35 21.54 15.30
N ALA A 183 1.36 22.83 15.64
CA ALA A 183 0.71 23.33 16.86
C ALA A 183 -0.70 23.85 16.54
N PHE A 184 -1.71 23.30 17.20
CA PHE A 184 -3.07 23.84 17.15
C PHE A 184 -3.21 25.05 18.09
N ARG A 185 -3.70 26.16 17.55
CA ARG A 185 -3.90 27.41 18.32
C ARG A 185 -5.06 27.32 19.32
N SER A 186 -5.85 26.26 19.28
CA SER A 186 -6.96 25.98 20.20
C SER A 186 -7.15 24.47 20.35
N GLU A 187 -7.27 24.01 21.58
CA GLU A 187 -7.62 22.62 21.93
C GLU A 187 -8.97 22.18 21.32
N ALA A 188 -9.89 23.12 21.11
CA ALA A 188 -11.17 22.84 20.47
C ALA A 188 -11.02 22.37 19.00
N LEU A 189 -9.91 22.72 18.34
CA LEU A 189 -9.63 22.27 16.96
C LEU A 189 -9.13 20.83 16.90
N LYS A 190 -8.53 20.31 17.97
CA LYS A 190 -8.11 18.90 18.05
C LYS A 190 -9.30 17.94 18.07
N ASN A 191 -10.44 18.40 18.57
CA ASN A 191 -11.65 17.61 18.80
C ASN A 191 -12.80 17.93 17.84
N ILE A 192 -12.53 18.60 16.72
CA ILE A 192 -13.53 18.71 15.65
C ILE A 192 -13.61 17.36 14.95
N SER A 193 -14.27 16.42 15.61
CA SER A 193 -14.76 15.20 15.00
C SER A 193 -16.16 15.48 14.48
N SER A 194 -16.38 15.26 13.19
CA SER A 194 -17.72 15.11 12.64
C SER A 194 -18.48 14.02 13.42
N PRO A 195 -19.79 14.17 13.69
CA PRO A 195 -20.52 13.22 14.52
C PRO A 195 -20.59 11.86 13.80
N GLU A 196 -20.11 10.87 14.46
CA GLU A 196 -20.14 9.43 14.32
C GLU A 196 -18.74 8.83 14.20
N ARG A 197 -18.25 8.46 15.38
CA ARG A 197 -17.16 7.47 15.47
C ARG A 197 -17.69 6.13 14.98
N SER A 198 -17.32 5.75 13.80
CA SER A 198 -17.13 4.33 13.51
C SER A 198 -15.63 4.11 13.42
N THR A 199 -15.01 3.55 14.44
CA THR A 199 -13.72 2.90 14.34
C THR A 199 -13.93 1.70 13.42
N SER A 200 -13.86 1.92 12.13
CA SER A 200 -13.92 0.84 11.16
C SER A 200 -12.58 0.12 11.17
N THR A 201 -12.50 -0.87 12.04
CA THR A 201 -11.49 -1.91 11.93
C THR A 201 -11.66 -2.56 10.57
N CYS A 202 -10.63 -2.55 9.74
CA CYS A 202 -10.61 -3.33 8.51
C CYS A 202 -11.04 -4.76 8.83
N ARG A 203 -12.06 -5.28 8.16
CA ARG A 203 -12.36 -6.70 8.20
C ARG A 203 -11.30 -7.43 7.39
N SER A 204 -10.38 -8.09 8.07
CA SER A 204 -9.51 -9.07 7.43
C SER A 204 -10.25 -10.39 7.33
N THR A 205 -10.46 -10.88 6.12
CA THR A 205 -10.99 -12.22 5.87
C THR A 205 -9.83 -13.08 5.39
N ILE A 206 -9.56 -14.18 6.09
CA ILE A 206 -8.57 -15.17 5.67
C ILE A 206 -9.32 -16.16 4.78
N SER A 207 -9.01 -16.19 3.49
CA SER A 207 -9.50 -17.19 2.57
C SER A 207 -8.49 -18.34 2.49
N SER A 208 -8.86 -19.49 3.05
CA SER A 208 -8.14 -20.74 2.79
C SER A 208 -8.72 -21.35 1.52
N LYS A 209 -7.97 -21.34 0.41
CA LYS A 209 -8.24 -22.31 -0.65
C LYS A 209 -7.70 -23.66 -0.17
N CYS A 210 -8.63 -24.61 0.06
CA CYS A 210 -8.32 -26.04 0.13
C CYS A 210 -7.83 -26.55 -1.23
#